data_94f9524e65642e657816860a3769a29f
#
_entry.id   94f9524e65642e657816860a3769a29f
#
_cell.length_a   1.000
_cell.length_b   1.000
_cell.length_c   1.000
_cell.angle_alpha   90.00
_cell.angle_beta   90.00
_cell.angle_gamma   90.00
#
_symmetry.space_group_name_H-M   'P 1'
#
loop_
_entity.id
_entity.type
_entity.pdbx_description
1 polymer ?
#
loop_
_entity_poly.entity_id
_entity_poly.type
_entity_poly.pdbx_seq_one_letter_code
_entity_poly.pdbx_strand_id
1 'polypeptide(L)'
;MENKIPEYIKVGGVKIFVRDVPRCDDNNLGNCCLAEGIINIANVWDKDRQQCDESKRNTFFHEVVHCILDTMGESDLSKNEKFVCTFSSFLNEAMADAVFKTKE
;
A
#
# COMPACT_ATOMS: atom_id res chain seq x y z
N MET A 1 8.67 5.51 -16.43
CA MET A 1 7.87 6.05 -15.32
C MET A 1 8.46 5.69 -13.99
N GLU A 2 8.53 6.62 -13.08
CA GLU A 2 9.11 6.37 -11.77
C GLU A 2 8.12 5.63 -10.89
N ASN A 3 8.64 4.71 -10.08
CA ASN A 3 7.84 3.96 -9.10
C ASN A 3 7.67 4.78 -7.83
N LYS A 4 7.00 5.92 -7.98
CA LYS A 4 6.81 6.81 -6.84
C LYS A 4 5.65 6.37 -5.97
N ILE A 5 5.87 6.48 -4.67
CA ILE A 5 4.84 6.24 -3.65
C ILE A 5 4.45 7.61 -3.12
N PRO A 6 3.15 7.92 -3.04
CA PRO A 6 2.73 9.25 -2.58
C PRO A 6 3.04 9.45 -1.10
N GLU A 7 3.20 10.72 -0.73
CA GLU A 7 3.40 11.10 0.67
C GLU A 7 2.18 10.83 1.51
N TYR A 8 1.01 11.07 0.94
CA TYR A 8 -0.25 10.79 1.61
C TYR A 8 -1.35 10.57 0.57
N ILE A 9 -2.41 9.93 1.03
CA ILE A 9 -3.62 9.71 0.23
C ILE A 9 -4.82 10.04 1.10
N LYS A 10 -6.01 10.08 0.49
CA LYS A 10 -7.25 10.20 1.25
C LYS A 10 -8.11 8.99 1.01
N VAL A 11 -8.64 8.44 2.09
CA VAL A 11 -9.59 7.33 1.99
C VAL A 11 -10.74 7.67 2.93
N GLY A 12 -11.96 7.73 2.36
CA GLY A 12 -13.13 8.09 3.16
C GLY A 12 -13.04 9.45 3.82
N GLY A 13 -12.33 10.40 3.18
CA GLY A 13 -12.15 11.74 3.72
C GLY A 13 -11.03 11.85 4.74
N VAL A 14 -10.41 10.74 5.11
CA VAL A 14 -9.31 10.73 6.08
C VAL A 14 -7.98 10.77 5.36
N LYS A 15 -7.12 11.69 5.78
CA LYS A 15 -5.77 11.77 5.23
C LYS A 15 -4.90 10.68 5.88
N ILE A 16 -4.25 9.88 5.04
CA ILE A 16 -3.40 8.79 5.50
C ILE A 16 -1.99 9.04 4.97
N PHE A 17 -1.04 9.17 5.87
CA PHE A 17 0.35 9.43 5.51
C PHE A 17 1.09 8.11 5.30
N VAL A 18 1.98 8.12 4.32
CA VAL A 18 2.77 6.94 3.98
C VAL A 18 4.20 7.18 4.47
N ARG A 19 4.71 6.25 5.26
CA ARG A 19 6.03 6.38 5.86
C ARG A 19 6.91 5.19 5.55
N ASP A 20 8.16 5.47 5.22
CA ASP A 20 9.19 4.43 5.20
C ASP A 20 9.67 4.24 6.63
N VAL A 21 9.71 3.00 7.07
CA VAL A 21 10.20 2.66 8.42
C VAL A 21 11.28 1.60 8.28
N PRO A 22 12.23 1.52 9.23
CA PRO A 22 13.28 0.50 9.14
C PRO A 22 12.70 -0.91 9.07
N ARG A 23 11.73 -1.21 9.93
CA ARG A 23 11.08 -2.53 9.98
C ARG A 23 9.65 -2.37 10.44
N CYS A 24 8.81 -3.31 9.99
CA CYS A 24 7.46 -3.46 10.53
C CYS A 24 7.42 -4.66 11.48
N ASP A 25 6.38 -4.73 12.31
CA ASP A 25 6.21 -5.84 13.24
C ASP A 25 6.07 -7.16 12.48
N ASP A 26 6.50 -8.24 13.09
CA ASP A 26 6.38 -9.61 12.56
C ASP A 26 7.00 -9.77 11.16
N ASN A 27 8.04 -8.99 10.87
CA ASN A 27 8.73 -9.03 9.58
C ASN A 27 7.80 -8.77 8.39
N ASN A 28 6.70 -8.07 8.62
CA ASN A 28 5.81 -7.68 7.54
C ASN A 28 6.47 -6.65 6.63
N LEU A 29 6.09 -6.69 5.37
CA LEU A 29 6.58 -5.72 4.38
C LEU A 29 5.96 -4.35 4.61
N GLY A 30 4.76 -4.31 5.17
CA GLY A 30 4.08 -3.07 5.49
C GLY A 30 2.91 -3.30 6.42
N ASN A 31 2.32 -2.22 6.89
CA ASN A 31 1.10 -2.29 7.67
C ASN A 31 0.34 -0.98 7.57
N CYS A 32 -0.88 -0.99 8.05
CA CYS A 32 -1.76 0.17 8.00
C CYS A 32 -2.44 0.33 9.37
N CYS A 33 -2.48 1.55 9.85
CA CYS A 33 -3.23 1.88 11.06
C CYS A 33 -4.17 3.05 10.75
N LEU A 34 -5.44 2.73 10.53
CA LEU A 34 -6.44 3.76 10.19
C LEU A 34 -6.63 4.75 11.33
N ALA A 35 -6.59 4.27 12.57
CA ALA A 35 -6.79 5.13 13.73
C ALA A 35 -5.73 6.23 13.81
N GLU A 36 -4.53 5.95 13.32
CA GLU A 36 -3.43 6.91 13.31
C GLU A 36 -3.29 7.63 11.97
N GLY A 37 -3.98 7.13 10.94
CA GLY A 37 -3.87 7.69 9.59
C GLY A 37 -2.49 7.44 8.98
N ILE A 38 -1.98 6.23 9.11
CA ILE A 38 -0.62 5.91 8.69
C ILE A 38 -0.55 4.58 7.96
N ILE A 39 0.21 4.57 6.87
CA ILE A 39 0.67 3.34 6.21
C ILE A 39 2.17 3.31 6.38
N ASN A 40 2.70 2.22 6.93
CA ASN A 40 4.13 2.03 7.07
C ASN A 40 4.61 1.04 6.02
N ILE A 41 5.76 1.34 5.42
CA ILE A 41 6.41 0.47 4.44
C ILE A 41 7.82 0.19 4.96
N ALA A 42 8.13 -1.09 5.14
CA ALA A 42 9.40 -1.50 5.73
C ALA A 42 10.53 -1.38 4.71
N ASN A 43 11.65 -0.81 5.12
CA ASN A 43 12.86 -0.82 4.31
C ASN A 43 13.50 -2.19 4.33
N VAL A 44 13.47 -2.84 5.49
CA VAL A 44 14.09 -4.13 5.73
C VAL A 44 13.04 -5.11 6.26
N TRP A 45 13.10 -6.34 5.78
CA TRP A 45 12.20 -7.38 6.24
C TRP A 45 12.99 -8.67 6.39
N ASP A 46 12.48 -9.63 7.14
CA ASP A 46 13.14 -10.90 7.39
C ASP A 46 14.66 -10.73 7.50
N LYS A 47 15.25 -11.08 8.58
CA LYS A 47 16.68 -10.86 8.83
C LYS A 47 17.12 -9.48 8.31
N ASP A 48 17.96 -9.42 7.29
CA ASP A 48 18.46 -8.13 6.78
C ASP A 48 18.14 -7.92 5.30
N ARG A 49 17.04 -8.49 4.83
CA ARG A 49 16.66 -8.34 3.42
C ARG A 49 16.09 -6.96 3.18
N GLN A 50 16.61 -6.30 2.15
CA GLN A 50 16.14 -4.97 1.77
C GLN A 50 14.97 -5.10 0.81
N GLN A 51 13.91 -4.33 1.07
CA GLN A 51 12.78 -4.31 0.16
C GLN A 51 13.10 -3.36 -1.00
N CYS A 52 13.03 -3.86 -2.24
CA CYS A 52 13.28 -3.01 -3.42
C CYS A 52 12.10 -2.08 -3.68
N ASP A 53 12.33 -1.07 -4.52
CA ASP A 53 11.32 -0.05 -4.78
C ASP A 53 10.04 -0.62 -5.37
N GLU A 54 10.15 -1.59 -6.28
CA GLU A 54 8.98 -2.22 -6.87
C GLU A 54 8.16 -2.97 -5.84
N SER A 55 8.84 -3.67 -4.93
CA SER A 55 8.17 -4.36 -3.83
C SER A 55 7.48 -3.36 -2.90
N LYS A 56 8.15 -2.25 -2.58
CA LYS A 56 7.56 -1.22 -1.74
C LYS A 56 6.29 -0.65 -2.36
N ARG A 57 6.30 -0.43 -3.67
CA ARG A 57 5.12 0.06 -4.37
C ARG A 57 3.98 -0.95 -4.29
N ASN A 58 4.30 -2.23 -4.49
CA ASN A 58 3.29 -3.28 -4.37
C ASN A 58 2.73 -3.35 -2.94
N THR A 59 3.60 -3.22 -1.96
CA THR A 59 3.21 -3.18 -0.54
C THR A 59 2.29 -1.99 -0.28
N PHE A 60 2.60 -0.82 -0.84
CA PHE A 60 1.76 0.36 -0.70
C PHE A 60 0.34 0.07 -1.19
N PHE A 61 0.19 -0.48 -2.40
CA PHE A 61 -1.14 -0.79 -2.92
C PHE A 61 -1.85 -1.85 -2.09
N HIS A 62 -1.10 -2.83 -1.57
CA HIS A 62 -1.68 -3.84 -0.69
C HIS A 62 -2.32 -3.18 0.54
N GLU A 63 -1.60 -2.26 1.18
CA GLU A 63 -2.11 -1.57 2.36
C GLU A 63 -3.26 -0.61 2.01
N VAL A 64 -3.21 0.03 0.85
CA VAL A 64 -4.30 0.89 0.39
C VAL A 64 -5.60 0.08 0.24
N VAL A 65 -5.52 -1.12 -0.32
CA VAL A 65 -6.70 -1.98 -0.47
C VAL A 65 -7.27 -2.33 0.90
N HIS A 66 -6.43 -2.67 1.88
CA HIS A 66 -6.90 -2.91 3.24
C HIS A 66 -7.61 -1.67 3.80
N CYS A 67 -7.02 -0.50 3.63
CA CYS A 67 -7.61 0.75 4.12
C CYS A 67 -8.99 1.00 3.51
N ILE A 68 -9.12 0.79 2.20
CA ILE A 68 -10.39 1.01 1.50
C ILE A 68 -11.44 0.03 2.00
N LEU A 69 -11.09 -1.25 2.06
CA LEU A 69 -12.04 -2.29 2.49
C LEU A 69 -12.48 -2.08 3.94
N ASP A 70 -11.53 -1.73 4.81
CA ASP A 70 -11.85 -1.49 6.22
C ASP A 70 -12.74 -0.25 6.36
N THR A 71 -12.48 0.79 5.58
CA THR A 71 -13.30 2.00 5.58
C THR A 71 -14.71 1.72 5.08
N MET A 72 -14.85 0.82 4.11
CA MET A 72 -16.14 0.41 3.59
C MET A 72 -16.91 -0.52 4.54
N GLY A 73 -16.25 -1.03 5.57
CA GLY A 73 -16.85 -2.00 6.46
C GLY A 73 -16.80 -3.42 5.93
N GLU A 74 -16.00 -3.67 4.90
CA GLU A 74 -15.85 -5.01 4.31
C GLU A 74 -14.73 -5.77 4.99
N SER A 75 -14.88 -6.02 6.29
CA SER A 75 -13.82 -6.63 7.07
C SER A 75 -13.50 -8.05 6.65
N ASP A 76 -14.51 -8.84 6.26
CA ASP A 76 -14.26 -10.20 5.79
C ASP A 76 -13.41 -10.21 4.54
N LEU A 77 -13.70 -9.30 3.62
CA LEU A 77 -12.94 -9.19 2.37
C LEU A 77 -11.54 -8.68 2.64
N SER A 78 -11.39 -7.75 3.59
CA SER A 78 -10.08 -7.24 3.99
C SER A 78 -9.20 -8.34 4.58
N LYS A 79 -9.79 -9.34 5.22
CA LYS A 79 -9.07 -10.47 5.79
C LYS A 79 -8.76 -11.57 4.77
N ASN A 80 -9.35 -11.47 3.58
CA ASN A 80 -9.11 -12.44 2.52
C ASN A 80 -7.83 -12.07 1.79
N GLU A 81 -6.70 -12.64 2.22
CA GLU A 81 -5.38 -12.28 1.68
C GLU A 81 -5.25 -12.61 0.20
N LYS A 82 -5.89 -13.67 -0.26
CA LYS A 82 -5.86 -14.00 -1.69
C LYS A 82 -6.49 -12.87 -2.50
N PHE A 83 -7.63 -12.37 -2.06
CA PHE A 83 -8.29 -11.26 -2.74
C PHE A 83 -7.43 -10.00 -2.69
N VAL A 84 -6.97 -9.64 -1.48
CA VAL A 84 -6.20 -8.41 -1.30
C VAL A 84 -4.90 -8.45 -2.12
N CYS A 85 -4.15 -9.54 -2.04
CA CYS A 85 -2.90 -9.66 -2.77
C CYS A 85 -3.11 -9.61 -4.28
N THR A 86 -4.11 -10.30 -4.78
CA THR A 86 -4.36 -10.37 -6.22
C THR A 86 -4.86 -9.02 -6.73
N PHE A 87 -5.85 -8.45 -6.05
CA PHE A 87 -6.44 -7.18 -6.48
C PHE A 87 -5.41 -6.06 -6.44
N SER A 88 -4.65 -5.97 -5.34
CA SER A 88 -3.66 -4.91 -5.21
C SER A 88 -2.53 -5.03 -6.22
N SER A 89 -2.14 -6.27 -6.57
CA SER A 89 -1.09 -6.47 -7.59
C SER A 89 -1.55 -6.00 -8.96
N PHE A 90 -2.79 -6.31 -9.33
CA PHE A 90 -3.33 -5.84 -10.61
C PHE A 90 -3.50 -4.32 -10.60
N LEU A 91 -3.93 -3.76 -9.48
CA LEU A 91 -4.07 -2.31 -9.36
C LEU A 91 -2.70 -1.63 -9.50
N ASN A 92 -1.69 -2.16 -8.85
CA ASN A 92 -0.33 -1.64 -8.96
C ASN A 92 0.14 -1.66 -10.41
N GLU A 93 -0.07 -2.78 -11.09
CA GLU A 93 0.32 -2.93 -12.49
C GLU A 93 -0.40 -1.90 -13.37
N ALA A 94 -1.72 -1.79 -13.20
CA ALA A 94 -2.51 -0.87 -13.99
C ALA A 94 -2.03 0.57 -13.82
N MET A 95 -1.74 0.97 -12.58
CA MET A 95 -1.31 2.34 -12.31
C MET A 95 0.13 2.59 -12.76
N ALA A 96 0.99 1.59 -12.66
CA ALA A 96 2.39 1.73 -13.07
C ALA A 96 2.51 1.93 -14.57
N ASP A 97 1.64 1.25 -15.34
CA ASP A 97 1.68 1.29 -16.79
C ASP A 97 0.70 2.29 -17.39
N ALA A 98 -0.01 3.03 -16.55
CA ALA A 98 -0.99 3.98 -17.03
C ALA A 98 -0.33 5.15 -17.77
N VAL A 99 -0.92 5.52 -18.88
CA VAL A 99 -0.51 6.69 -19.66
C VAL A 99 -1.66 7.69 -19.62
N PHE A 100 -1.39 8.85 -19.06
CA PHE A 100 -2.44 9.84 -18.85
C PHE A 100 -2.58 10.74 -20.09
N LYS A 101 -3.82 11.09 -20.43
CA LYS A 101 -4.08 11.96 -21.55
C LYS A 101 -3.51 13.35 -21.28
N THR A 102 -2.89 13.92 -22.31
CA THR A 102 -2.41 15.30 -22.22
C THR A 102 -3.60 16.24 -22.30
N LYS A 103 -3.61 17.25 -21.44
CA LYS A 103 -4.65 18.24 -21.45
C LYS A 103 -4.30 19.33 -22.46
N GLU A 104 -5.22 19.64 -23.33
CA GLU A 104 -5.01 20.66 -24.36
C GLU A 104 -5.29 22.05 -23.83
#